data_204bd0aa05b1d31d100dacef2fca03d2
#
_entry.id   204bd0aa05b1d31d100dacef2fca03d2
#
_cell.length_a   1.000
_cell.length_b   1.000
_cell.length_c   1.000
_cell.angle_alpha   90.00
_cell.angle_beta   90.00
_cell.angle_gamma   90.00
#
_symmetry.space_group_name_H-M   'P 1'
#
loop_
_entity.id
_entity.type
_entity.pdbx_description
1 polymer ?
#
loop_
_entity_poly.entity_id
_entity_poly.type
_entity_poly.pdbx_seq_one_letter_code
_entity_poly.pdbx_strand_id
1 'polypeptide(L)' 'MADYDLTAADKIAVIHSHIKNINYNKFNAELVIVEENATSTPSATKISDANATITEADAQIVALEAQITALS' A
#
# COMPACT_ATOMS: atom_id res chain seq x y z
N MET A 1 22.85 -15.89 -20.07
CA MET A 1 21.68 -15.09 -20.34
C MET A 1 20.42 -15.92 -20.18
N ALA A 2 19.62 -15.61 -19.23
CA ALA A 2 18.41 -16.40 -18.99
C ALA A 2 17.24 -15.78 -19.75
N ASP A 3 16.45 -16.67 -20.39
CA ASP A 3 15.22 -16.24 -21.05
C ASP A 3 14.17 -15.76 -20.05
N TYR A 4 14.44 -15.99 -18.76
CA TYR A 4 13.52 -15.65 -17.69
C TYR A 4 13.88 -14.36 -16.96
N ASP A 5 14.92 -13.65 -17.43
CA ASP A 5 15.28 -12.35 -16.84
C ASP A 5 14.18 -11.34 -17.14
N LEU A 6 13.82 -10.57 -16.10
CA LEU A 6 12.78 -9.58 -16.25
C LEU A 6 13.28 -8.34 -16.95
N THR A 7 12.52 -7.86 -17.92
CA THR A 7 12.77 -6.56 -18.55
C THR A 7 12.36 -5.43 -17.59
N ALA A 8 12.77 -4.19 -17.90
CA ALA A 8 12.30 -3.04 -17.12
C ALA A 8 10.76 -2.98 -17.12
N ALA A 9 10.13 -3.23 -18.27
CA ALA A 9 8.67 -3.23 -18.37
C ALA A 9 8.05 -4.30 -17.47
N ASP A 10 8.64 -5.50 -17.42
CA ASP A 10 8.16 -6.58 -16.54
C ASP A 10 8.26 -6.17 -15.08
N LYS A 11 9.39 -5.57 -14.69
CA LYS A 11 9.61 -5.13 -13.32
C LYS A 11 8.61 -4.04 -12.92
N ILE A 12 8.36 -3.09 -13.80
CA ILE A 12 7.37 -2.03 -13.57
C ILE A 12 5.98 -2.62 -13.36
N ALA A 13 5.60 -3.61 -14.17
CA ALA A 13 4.30 -4.28 -14.02
C ALA A 13 4.18 -4.97 -12.65
N VAL A 14 5.23 -5.62 -12.18
CA VAL A 14 5.27 -6.24 -10.85
C VAL A 14 5.11 -5.17 -9.76
N ILE A 15 5.82 -4.05 -9.90
CA ILE A 15 5.73 -2.95 -8.93
C ILE A 15 4.31 -2.39 -8.87
N HIS A 16 3.66 -2.21 -10.03
CA HIS A 16 2.27 -1.75 -10.06
C HIS A 16 1.33 -2.69 -9.31
N SER A 17 1.55 -4.01 -9.42
CA SER A 17 0.77 -4.99 -8.66
C SER A 17 0.98 -4.84 -7.17
N HIS A 18 2.22 -4.60 -6.74
CA HIS A 18 2.54 -4.37 -5.32
C HIS A 18 1.86 -3.11 -4.80
N ILE A 19 1.90 -2.02 -5.57
CA ILE A 19 1.25 -0.76 -5.19
C ILE A 19 -0.26 -0.98 -5.04
N LYS A 20 -0.87 -1.72 -5.97
CA LYS A 20 -2.29 -2.01 -5.90
C LYS A 20 -2.66 -2.78 -4.65
N ASN A 21 -1.84 -3.78 -4.28
CA ASN A 21 -2.05 -4.55 -3.05
C ASN A 21 -1.92 -3.67 -1.81
N ILE A 22 -0.96 -2.75 -1.81
CA ILE A 22 -0.78 -1.81 -0.70
C ILE A 22 -2.01 -0.91 -0.59
N ASN A 23 -2.55 -0.46 -1.70
CA ASN A 23 -3.77 0.36 -1.71
C ASN A 23 -4.99 -0.40 -1.21
N TYR A 24 -5.10 -1.70 -1.48
CA TYR A 24 -6.14 -2.52 -0.88
C TYR A 24 -6.04 -2.52 0.65
N ASN A 25 -4.83 -2.72 1.17
CA ASN A 25 -4.62 -2.73 2.62
C ASN A 25 -4.87 -1.36 3.23
N LYS A 26 -4.47 -0.29 2.53
CA LYS A 26 -4.73 1.09 2.96
C LYS A 26 -6.23 1.35 3.05
N PHE A 27 -6.99 0.95 2.02
CA PHE A 27 -8.43 1.16 2.00
C PHE A 27 -9.12 0.38 3.11
N ASN A 28 -8.68 -0.86 3.37
CA ASN A 28 -9.19 -1.64 4.50
C ASN A 28 -8.96 -0.91 5.82
N ALA A 29 -7.80 -0.27 6.00
CA ALA A 29 -7.51 0.51 7.20
C ALA A 29 -8.43 1.73 7.29
N GLU A 30 -8.70 2.40 6.17
CA GLU A 30 -9.65 3.53 6.13
C GLU A 30 -11.05 3.08 6.56
N LEU A 31 -11.48 1.89 6.13
CA LEU A 31 -12.78 1.34 6.51
C LEU A 31 -12.84 0.98 8.00
N VAL A 32 -11.73 0.52 8.58
CA VAL A 32 -11.67 0.29 10.03
C VAL A 32 -11.98 1.58 10.78
N ILE A 33 -11.42 2.71 10.34
CA ILE A 33 -11.67 4.00 10.97
C ILE A 33 -13.15 4.38 10.84
N VAL A 34 -13.73 4.21 9.65
CA VAL A 34 -15.15 4.51 9.42
C VAL A 34 -16.03 3.64 10.32
N GLU A 35 -15.74 2.35 10.40
CA GLU A 35 -16.51 1.41 11.19
C GLU A 35 -16.41 1.70 12.67
N GLU A 36 -15.21 2.01 13.18
CA GLU A 36 -15.02 2.33 14.59
C GLU A 36 -15.76 3.61 14.97
N ASN A 37 -15.70 4.62 14.11
CA ASN A 37 -16.39 5.89 14.36
C ASN A 37 -17.92 5.74 14.33
N ALA A 38 -18.43 4.69 13.70
CA ALA A 38 -19.87 4.42 13.65
C ALA A 38 -20.36 3.63 14.85
N THR A 39 -19.48 3.11 15.72
CA THR A 39 -19.87 2.40 16.93
C THR A 39 -20.17 3.39 18.06
N SER A 40 -20.88 2.92 19.10
CA SER A 40 -21.15 3.76 20.27
C SER A 40 -19.91 3.98 21.13
N THR A 41 -18.92 3.10 21.05
CA THR A 41 -17.67 3.20 21.81
C THR A 41 -16.48 2.93 20.88
N PRO A 42 -16.07 3.93 20.06
CA PRO A 42 -14.95 3.74 19.17
C PRO A 42 -13.65 3.39 19.91
N SER A 43 -12.90 2.43 19.37
CA SER A 43 -11.61 2.04 19.92
C SER A 43 -10.51 2.96 19.43
N ALA A 44 -9.94 3.75 20.33
CA ALA A 44 -8.83 4.65 19.98
C ALA A 44 -7.61 3.84 19.50
N THR A 45 -7.39 2.65 20.06
CA THR A 45 -6.25 1.80 19.66
C THR A 45 -6.43 1.31 18.22
N LYS A 46 -7.63 0.84 17.86
CA LYS A 46 -7.89 0.38 16.48
C LYS A 46 -7.73 1.52 15.47
N ILE A 47 -8.22 2.70 15.82
CA ILE A 47 -8.09 3.87 14.95
C ILE A 47 -6.62 4.27 14.80
N SER A 48 -5.86 4.28 15.90
CA SER A 48 -4.43 4.58 15.86
C SER A 48 -3.66 3.58 15.02
N ASP A 49 -3.94 2.28 15.17
CA ASP A 49 -3.30 1.22 14.38
C ASP A 49 -3.64 1.37 12.90
N ALA A 50 -4.89 1.70 12.58
CA ALA A 50 -5.32 1.91 11.20
C ALA A 50 -4.59 3.12 10.59
N ASN A 51 -4.44 4.21 11.34
CA ASN A 51 -3.70 5.38 10.88
C ASN A 51 -2.22 5.06 10.64
N ALA A 52 -1.61 4.23 11.49
CA ALA A 52 -0.24 3.78 11.30
C ALA A 52 -0.11 2.96 10.01
N THR A 53 -1.05 2.07 9.74
CA THR A 53 -1.08 1.29 8.50
C THR A 53 -1.17 2.20 7.27
N ILE A 54 -2.02 3.23 7.31
CA ILE A 54 -2.16 4.18 6.22
C ILE A 54 -0.85 4.94 5.97
N THR A 55 -0.21 5.40 7.04
CA THR A 55 1.07 6.14 6.95
C THR A 55 2.16 5.25 6.35
N GLU A 56 2.26 4.00 6.79
CA GLU A 56 3.23 3.05 6.24
C GLU A 56 2.94 2.74 4.77
N ALA A 57 1.66 2.57 4.42
CA ALA A 57 1.27 2.32 3.04
C ALA A 57 1.70 3.47 2.13
N ASP A 58 1.46 4.71 2.55
CA ASP A 58 1.85 5.88 1.77
C ASP A 58 3.36 5.94 1.56
N ALA A 59 4.15 5.65 2.59
CA ALA A 59 5.61 5.63 2.49
C ALA A 59 6.10 4.53 1.56
N GLN A 60 5.48 3.34 1.62
CA GLN A 60 5.83 2.22 0.75
C GLN A 60 5.51 2.52 -0.71
N ILE A 61 4.38 3.16 -0.97
CA ILE A 61 3.99 3.55 -2.33
C ILE A 61 4.99 4.54 -2.91
N VAL A 62 5.40 5.55 -2.13
CA VAL A 62 6.41 6.52 -2.57
C VAL A 62 7.72 5.82 -2.93
N ALA A 63 8.16 4.86 -2.11
CA ALA A 63 9.39 4.10 -2.37
C ALA A 63 9.27 3.27 -3.65
N LEU A 64 8.12 2.64 -3.87
CA LEU A 64 7.89 1.83 -5.08
C LEU A 64 7.78 2.70 -6.33
N GLU A 65 7.16 3.87 -6.22
CA GLU A 65 7.12 4.83 -7.34
C GLU A 65 8.52 5.31 -7.72
N ALA A 66 9.40 5.48 -6.72
CA ALA A 66 10.80 5.83 -6.99
C ALA A 66 11.51 4.71 -7.77
N GLN A 67 11.18 3.44 -7.50
CA GLN A 67 11.71 2.31 -8.25
C GLN A 67 11.22 2.33 -9.71
N ILE A 68 9.97 2.68 -9.94
CA ILE A 68 9.42 2.80 -11.29
C ILE A 68 10.21 3.88 -12.06
N THR A 69 10.42 5.02 -11.43
CA THR A 69 11.20 6.11 -12.03
C THR A 69 12.62 5.65 -12.39
N ALA A 70 13.25 4.90 -11.49
CA ALA A 70 14.60 4.39 -11.73
C ALA A 70 14.66 3.40 -12.89
N LEU A 71 13.55 2.69 -13.18
CA LEU A 71 13.46 1.71 -14.26
C LEU A 71 13.00 2.33 -15.60
N SER A 72 12.56 3.55 -15.58
CA SER A 72 11.99 4.23 -16.75
C SER A 72 13.04 4.86 -17.66
#